data_265823207cc23b36eee154fdff73082a
#
_entry.id   265823207cc23b36eee154fdff73082a
#
_cell.length_a   1.000
_cell.length_b   1.000
_cell.length_c   1.000
_cell.angle_alpha   90.00
_cell.angle_beta   90.00
_cell.angle_gamma   90.00
#
_symmetry.space_group_name_H-M   'P 1'
#
loop_
_entity.id
_entity.type
_entity.pdbx_description
1 polymer ?
#
loop_
_entity_poly.entity_id
_entity_poly.type
_entity_poly.pdbx_seq_one_letter_code
_entity_poly.pdbx_strand_id
1 'polypeptide(L)'
;MIICPWKDIKKYAALLPGIEEAFDAVNAVTEYENKKTYPLSDGNKFFMAVGSTKEPDVAEAHRKYLDIQYIVKGKEVMGWADLAACTPTGEFNEEKDIGFYSGDFDYITVNEGICYVVFPEDVHMPGRHLDVPNDFVKVVVKLKV
;
A
#
# COMPACT_ATOMS: atom_id res chain seq x y z
N MET A 1 10.46 1.06 -4.60
CA MET A 1 9.36 1.91 -4.07
C MET A 1 9.27 3.23 -4.82
N ILE A 2 8.05 3.76 -5.04
CA ILE A 2 7.77 5.09 -5.62
C ILE A 2 6.90 5.85 -4.63
N ILE A 3 7.12 7.16 -4.48
CA ILE A 3 6.23 8.06 -3.71
C ILE A 3 5.93 9.26 -4.58
N CYS A 4 4.65 9.58 -4.79
CA CYS A 4 4.24 10.73 -5.61
C CYS A 4 2.81 11.19 -5.26
N PRO A 5 2.38 12.38 -5.71
CA PRO A 5 0.99 12.76 -5.68
C PRO A 5 0.13 11.76 -6.48
N TRP A 6 -1.03 11.36 -5.94
CA TRP A 6 -1.93 10.43 -6.63
C TRP A 6 -2.26 10.85 -8.06
N LYS A 7 -2.52 12.14 -8.27
CA LYS A 7 -2.81 12.72 -9.60
C LYS A 7 -1.71 12.48 -10.64
N ASP A 8 -0.49 12.19 -10.19
CA ASP A 8 0.69 12.01 -11.05
C ASP A 8 1.06 10.53 -11.26
N ILE A 9 0.35 9.60 -10.62
CA ILE A 9 0.71 8.16 -10.62
C ILE A 9 0.78 7.57 -12.03
N LYS A 10 -0.05 8.03 -12.97
CA LYS A 10 -0.03 7.57 -14.36
C LYS A 10 1.27 7.87 -15.11
N LYS A 11 2.11 8.76 -14.61
CA LYS A 11 3.46 8.98 -15.16
C LYS A 11 4.35 7.74 -15.06
N TYR A 12 4.00 6.81 -14.17
CA TYR A 12 4.71 5.56 -13.94
C TYR A 12 4.02 4.34 -14.57
N ALA A 13 3.07 4.55 -15.51
CA ALA A 13 2.27 3.48 -16.10
C ALA A 13 3.09 2.34 -16.73
N ALA A 14 4.28 2.63 -17.25
CA ALA A 14 5.18 1.62 -17.80
C ALA A 14 5.64 0.57 -16.75
N LEU A 15 5.57 0.89 -15.47
CA LEU A 15 5.93 0.02 -14.34
C LEU A 15 4.70 -0.53 -13.60
N LEU A 16 3.50 -0.03 -13.92
CA LEU A 16 2.28 -0.27 -13.15
C LEU A 16 1.16 -0.82 -14.06
N PRO A 17 1.18 -2.12 -14.42
CA PRO A 17 0.20 -2.71 -15.33
C PRO A 17 -1.23 -2.55 -14.80
N GLY A 18 -2.12 -1.90 -15.56
CA GLY A 18 -3.51 -1.66 -15.15
C GLY A 18 -3.74 -0.40 -14.30
N ILE A 19 -2.73 0.45 -14.11
CA ILE A 19 -2.88 1.67 -13.30
C ILE A 19 -3.92 2.65 -13.87
N GLU A 20 -4.10 2.72 -15.19
CA GLU A 20 -5.05 3.64 -15.79
C GLU A 20 -6.49 3.29 -15.41
N GLU A 21 -6.87 2.01 -15.53
CA GLU A 21 -8.17 1.52 -15.06
C GLU A 21 -8.35 1.75 -13.55
N ALA A 22 -7.33 1.40 -12.77
CA ALA A 22 -7.35 1.57 -11.32
C ALA A 22 -7.50 3.05 -10.93
N PHE A 23 -6.79 3.94 -11.60
CA PHE A 23 -6.86 5.38 -11.36
C PHE A 23 -8.28 5.92 -11.62
N ASP A 24 -8.88 5.57 -12.76
CA ASP A 24 -10.22 6.02 -13.11
C ASP A 24 -11.28 5.44 -12.17
N ALA A 25 -11.17 4.16 -11.82
CA ALA A 25 -12.08 3.50 -10.89
C ALA A 25 -11.98 4.06 -9.46
N VAL A 26 -10.79 4.30 -8.95
CA VAL A 26 -10.58 4.92 -7.63
C VAL A 26 -11.14 6.34 -7.58
N ASN A 27 -10.92 7.13 -8.62
CA ASN A 27 -11.43 8.52 -8.68
C ASN A 27 -12.97 8.59 -8.83
N ALA A 28 -13.60 7.51 -9.28
CA ALA A 28 -15.07 7.41 -9.35
C ALA A 28 -15.72 7.07 -8.00
N VAL A 29 -14.95 6.71 -6.97
CA VAL A 29 -15.47 6.39 -5.65
C VAL A 29 -15.91 7.66 -4.94
N THR A 30 -17.13 7.66 -4.42
CA THR A 30 -17.71 8.77 -3.66
C THR A 30 -17.91 8.46 -2.17
N GLU A 31 -17.96 7.17 -1.82
CA GLU A 31 -18.13 6.69 -0.44
C GLU A 31 -17.07 5.68 -0.07
N TYR A 32 -16.42 5.87 1.09
CA TYR A 32 -15.30 5.05 1.55
C TYR A 32 -15.77 4.14 2.70
N GLU A 33 -16.18 2.93 2.34
CA GLU A 33 -16.59 1.89 3.29
C GLU A 33 -15.39 0.97 3.59
N ASN A 34 -15.03 0.84 4.87
CA ASN A 34 -13.89 0.02 5.28
C ASN A 34 -14.01 -1.42 4.79
N LYS A 35 -12.93 -1.94 4.20
CA LYS A 35 -12.79 -3.28 3.60
C LYS A 35 -13.62 -3.54 2.34
N LYS A 36 -14.36 -2.57 1.84
CA LYS A 36 -15.07 -2.72 0.57
C LYS A 36 -14.07 -2.89 -0.57
N THR A 37 -14.22 -3.98 -1.32
CA THR A 37 -13.31 -4.38 -2.39
C THR A 37 -13.99 -4.25 -3.74
N TYR A 38 -13.25 -3.74 -4.72
CA TYR A 38 -13.67 -3.55 -6.10
C TYR A 38 -12.75 -4.36 -7.02
N PRO A 39 -13.29 -5.29 -7.81
CA PRO A 39 -12.50 -6.00 -8.81
C PRO A 39 -12.17 -5.07 -9.99
N LEU A 40 -11.03 -5.29 -10.58
CA LEU A 40 -10.55 -4.68 -11.82
C LEU A 40 -10.18 -5.79 -12.83
N SER A 41 -9.79 -5.40 -14.04
CA SER A 41 -9.33 -6.34 -15.07
C SER A 41 -8.08 -7.11 -14.65
N ASP A 42 -7.82 -8.25 -15.28
CA ASP A 42 -6.61 -9.07 -15.15
C ASP A 42 -6.30 -9.58 -13.71
N GLY A 43 -7.33 -9.63 -12.87
CA GLY A 43 -7.18 -10.04 -11.46
C GLY A 43 -6.68 -8.92 -10.55
N ASN A 44 -6.57 -7.71 -11.06
CA ASN A 44 -6.32 -6.52 -10.26
C ASN A 44 -7.54 -6.19 -9.40
N LYS A 45 -7.33 -5.43 -8.35
CA LYS A 45 -8.40 -4.99 -7.44
C LYS A 45 -7.96 -3.79 -6.62
N PHE A 46 -8.91 -3.12 -6.00
CA PHE A 46 -8.62 -2.19 -4.92
C PHE A 46 -9.64 -2.31 -3.79
N PHE A 47 -9.25 -1.87 -2.62
CA PHE A 47 -10.14 -1.84 -1.46
C PHE A 47 -9.89 -0.59 -0.61
N MET A 48 -10.88 -0.27 0.22
CA MET A 48 -10.82 0.84 1.15
C MET A 48 -10.27 0.38 2.50
N ALA A 49 -9.45 1.21 3.11
CA ALA A 49 -9.04 1.07 4.50
C ALA A 49 -9.36 2.37 5.24
N VAL A 50 -10.24 2.27 6.22
CA VAL A 50 -10.66 3.39 7.07
C VAL A 50 -10.38 3.02 8.51
N GLY A 51 -9.67 3.87 9.23
CA GLY A 51 -9.29 3.59 10.62
C GLY A 51 -8.27 4.57 11.18
N SER A 52 -7.64 4.13 12.24
CA SER A 52 -6.55 4.88 12.90
C SER A 52 -5.24 4.12 12.79
N THR A 53 -4.15 4.87 12.73
CA THR A 53 -2.79 4.33 12.70
C THR A 53 -2.43 3.62 14.02
N LYS A 54 -1.46 2.72 13.96
CA LYS A 54 -0.94 1.95 15.10
C LYS A 54 0.56 2.21 15.28
N GLU A 55 1.09 1.83 16.42
CA GLU A 55 2.54 1.79 16.61
C GLU A 55 3.20 0.79 15.64
N PRO A 56 4.48 0.98 15.30
CA PRO A 56 5.24 0.01 14.50
C PRO A 56 5.17 -1.39 15.10
N ASP A 57 4.92 -2.38 14.24
CA ASP A 57 4.75 -3.79 14.65
C ASP A 57 5.29 -4.70 13.54
N VAL A 58 4.42 -5.23 12.71
CA VAL A 58 4.76 -6.23 11.68
C VAL A 58 4.89 -5.55 10.31
N ALA A 59 5.96 -5.89 9.60
CA ALA A 59 6.15 -5.53 8.20
C ALA A 59 5.83 -6.71 7.28
N GLU A 60 5.36 -6.41 6.09
CA GLU A 60 4.89 -7.39 5.12
C GLU A 60 5.49 -7.17 3.73
N ALA A 61 5.51 -8.24 2.93
CA ALA A 61 5.78 -8.17 1.50
C ALA A 61 4.91 -9.18 0.74
N HIS A 62 4.74 -8.93 -0.55
CA HIS A 62 3.93 -9.71 -1.48
C HIS A 62 4.79 -10.25 -2.62
N ARG A 63 4.34 -11.28 -3.35
CA ARG A 63 5.07 -11.86 -4.47
C ARG A 63 4.35 -11.73 -5.80
N LYS A 64 3.00 -11.74 -5.77
CA LYS A 64 2.13 -11.76 -6.96
C LYS A 64 1.55 -10.39 -7.28
N TYR A 65 1.58 -9.48 -6.32
CA TYR A 65 1.02 -8.13 -6.44
C TYR A 65 2.03 -7.09 -5.98
N LEU A 66 1.99 -5.94 -6.64
CA LEU A 66 2.46 -4.70 -6.06
C LEU A 66 1.27 -3.97 -5.41
N ASP A 67 1.55 -3.21 -4.37
CA ASP A 67 0.55 -2.40 -3.69
C ASP A 67 0.76 -0.91 -4.00
N ILE A 68 -0.32 -0.21 -4.29
CA ILE A 68 -0.34 1.25 -4.31
C ILE A 68 -1.27 1.70 -3.20
N GLN A 69 -0.74 2.42 -2.22
CA GLN A 69 -1.53 2.92 -1.11
C GLN A 69 -1.68 4.43 -1.24
N TYR A 70 -2.89 4.88 -1.48
CA TYR A 70 -3.27 6.28 -1.69
C TYR A 70 -3.98 6.83 -0.46
N ILE A 71 -3.42 7.87 0.16
CA ILE A 71 -4.02 8.55 1.31
C ILE A 71 -5.06 9.55 0.80
N VAL A 72 -6.33 9.19 0.94
CA VAL A 72 -7.46 10.03 0.55
C VAL A 72 -7.70 11.12 1.57
N LYS A 73 -7.55 10.81 2.87
CA LYS A 73 -7.74 11.74 3.98
C LYS A 73 -6.85 11.36 5.15
N GLY A 74 -6.35 12.36 5.83
CA GLY A 74 -5.49 12.17 7.00
C GLY A 74 -4.04 11.92 6.60
N LYS A 75 -3.35 11.09 7.36
CA LYS A 75 -1.96 10.70 7.12
C LYS A 75 -1.61 9.41 7.81
N GLU A 76 -0.54 8.78 7.38
CA GLU A 76 0.11 7.68 8.08
C GLU A 76 1.63 7.80 8.00
N VAL A 77 2.31 7.09 8.87
CA VAL A 77 3.73 6.76 8.70
C VAL A 77 3.80 5.36 8.09
N MET A 78 4.64 5.21 7.08
CA MET A 78 4.93 3.93 6.43
C MET A 78 6.41 3.58 6.71
N GLY A 79 6.67 2.36 7.21
CA GLY A 79 8.02 1.82 7.30
C GLY A 79 8.39 1.09 6.01
N TRP A 80 9.64 1.24 5.57
CA TRP A 80 10.18 0.58 4.37
C TRP A 80 11.56 -0.01 4.61
N ALA A 81 11.81 -1.17 4.02
CA ALA A 81 13.14 -1.77 3.91
C ALA A 81 13.24 -2.62 2.64
N ASP A 82 14.46 -2.79 2.11
CA ASP A 82 14.73 -3.75 1.04
C ASP A 82 14.55 -5.19 1.56
N LEU A 83 13.84 -6.02 0.82
CA LEU A 83 13.59 -7.43 1.16
C LEU A 83 14.90 -8.20 1.42
N ALA A 84 15.97 -7.89 0.67
CA ALA A 84 17.26 -8.54 0.83
C ALA A 84 17.94 -8.23 2.18
N ALA A 85 17.55 -7.13 2.85
CA ALA A 85 18.04 -6.72 4.17
C ALA A 85 17.14 -7.22 5.32
N CYS A 86 16.03 -7.88 5.02
CA CYS A 86 15.05 -8.33 6.01
C CYS A 86 15.14 -9.83 6.26
N THR A 87 14.69 -10.25 7.44
CA THR A 87 14.59 -11.66 7.84
C THR A 87 13.14 -12.08 7.93
N PRO A 88 12.72 -13.18 7.25
CA PRO A 88 11.37 -13.73 7.43
C PRO A 88 11.11 -14.10 8.88
N THR A 89 9.91 -13.79 9.39
CA THR A 89 9.47 -14.15 10.76
C THR A 89 8.60 -15.41 10.79
N GLY A 90 8.32 -16.00 9.64
CA GLY A 90 7.52 -17.20 9.48
C GLY A 90 7.45 -17.65 8.03
N GLU A 91 6.62 -18.63 7.75
CA GLU A 91 6.40 -19.11 6.38
C GLU A 91 5.55 -18.11 5.58
N PHE A 92 5.86 -18.01 4.28
CA PHE A 92 5.07 -17.21 3.35
C PHE A 92 3.70 -17.85 3.12
N ASN A 93 2.63 -17.09 3.25
CA ASN A 93 1.28 -17.56 2.96
C ASN A 93 0.97 -17.35 1.46
N GLU A 94 1.08 -18.43 0.68
CA GLU A 94 0.87 -18.40 -0.78
C GLU A 94 -0.58 -18.08 -1.19
N GLU A 95 -1.58 -18.46 -0.37
CA GLU A 95 -2.99 -18.20 -0.65
C GLU A 95 -3.33 -16.71 -0.50
N LYS A 96 -2.81 -16.09 0.55
CA LYS A 96 -3.02 -14.67 0.85
C LYS A 96 -1.99 -13.76 0.18
N ASP A 97 -0.97 -14.34 -0.45
CA ASP A 97 0.16 -13.62 -1.04
C ASP A 97 0.81 -12.67 -0.03
N ILE A 98 1.20 -13.17 1.14
CA ILE A 98 1.78 -12.35 2.20
C ILE A 98 2.86 -13.10 2.97
N GLY A 99 3.99 -12.46 3.18
CA GLY A 99 5.03 -12.86 4.12
C GLY A 99 5.31 -11.73 5.10
N PHE A 100 5.72 -12.10 6.31
CA PHE A 100 6.07 -11.16 7.37
C PHE A 100 7.57 -11.15 7.64
N TYR A 101 8.11 -9.97 7.94
CA TYR A 101 9.55 -9.76 8.03
C TYR A 101 9.91 -8.84 9.19
N SER A 102 11.12 -9.05 9.72
CA SER A 102 11.80 -8.16 10.65
C SER A 102 13.02 -7.55 10.00
N GLY A 103 13.41 -6.36 10.43
CA GLY A 103 14.57 -5.64 9.93
C GLY A 103 14.63 -4.23 10.49
N ASP A 104 15.57 -3.45 9.98
CA ASP A 104 15.66 -2.02 10.25
C ASP A 104 14.88 -1.26 9.17
N PHE A 105 13.94 -0.45 9.58
CA PHE A 105 13.02 0.26 8.69
C PHE A 105 13.27 1.76 8.68
N ASP A 106 13.28 2.34 7.49
CA ASP A 106 13.15 3.78 7.30
C ASP A 106 11.67 4.17 7.36
N TYR A 107 11.35 5.23 8.09
CA TYR A 107 9.97 5.68 8.27
C TYR A 107 9.69 6.96 7.49
N ILE A 108 8.61 6.94 6.73
CA ILE A 108 8.20 8.03 5.85
C ILE A 108 6.78 8.45 6.19
N THR A 109 6.56 9.74 6.43
CA THR A 109 5.21 10.30 6.59
C THR A 109 4.57 10.49 5.23
N VAL A 110 3.41 9.88 5.04
CA VAL A 110 2.60 9.98 3.81
C VAL A 110 1.34 10.76 4.13
N ASN A 111 1.21 11.93 3.52
CA ASN A 111 0.11 12.86 3.74
C ASN A 111 -1.04 12.65 2.74
N GLU A 112 -2.16 13.30 3.02
CA GLU A 112 -3.32 13.36 2.12
C GLU A 112 -2.93 13.79 0.70
N GLY A 113 -3.50 13.11 -0.30
CA GLY A 113 -3.22 13.34 -1.71
C GLY A 113 -1.98 12.63 -2.25
N ILE A 114 -1.18 12.01 -1.39
CA ILE A 114 0.04 11.27 -1.76
C ILE A 114 -0.26 9.78 -1.80
N CYS A 115 0.40 9.09 -2.72
CA CYS A 115 0.43 7.62 -2.75
C CYS A 115 1.88 7.11 -2.73
N TYR A 116 2.02 5.88 -2.29
CA TYR A 116 3.27 5.14 -2.45
C TYR A 116 3.01 3.79 -3.12
N VAL A 117 3.99 3.36 -3.90
CA VAL A 117 4.01 2.06 -4.59
C VAL A 117 5.08 1.20 -3.96
N VAL A 118 4.72 0.01 -3.55
CA VAL A 118 5.66 -1.01 -3.07
C VAL A 118 5.59 -2.22 -3.99
N PHE A 119 6.77 -2.64 -4.46
CA PHE A 119 6.96 -3.79 -5.33
C PHE A 119 7.25 -5.05 -4.50
N PRO A 120 7.32 -6.25 -5.10
CA PRO A 120 7.64 -7.48 -4.35
C PRO A 120 8.94 -7.45 -3.54
N GLU A 121 9.92 -6.65 -3.96
CA GLU A 121 11.18 -6.45 -3.26
C GLU A 121 11.13 -5.43 -2.10
N ASP A 122 10.01 -4.74 -1.92
CA ASP A 122 9.80 -3.72 -0.89
C ASP A 122 9.07 -4.32 0.32
N VAL A 123 9.76 -4.56 1.42
CA VAL A 123 9.11 -4.84 2.70
C VAL A 123 8.55 -3.54 3.26
N HIS A 124 7.29 -3.56 3.63
CA HIS A 124 6.59 -2.35 4.06
C HIS A 124 5.73 -2.58 5.30
N MET A 125 5.53 -1.52 6.06
CA MET A 125 4.76 -1.51 7.30
C MET A 125 3.76 -0.34 7.25
N PRO A 126 2.57 -0.54 6.64
CA PRO A 126 1.61 0.53 6.43
C PRO A 126 0.81 0.87 7.68
N GLY A 127 0.20 2.06 7.71
CA GLY A 127 -0.77 2.45 8.73
C GLY A 127 -0.18 2.69 10.11
N ARG A 128 1.03 3.24 10.20
CA ARG A 128 1.73 3.46 11.47
C ARG A 128 1.76 4.93 11.90
N HIS A 129 2.12 5.17 13.15
CA HIS A 129 2.53 6.45 13.72
C HIS A 129 3.76 6.24 14.60
N LEU A 130 4.56 7.27 14.78
CA LEU A 130 5.72 7.25 15.67
C LEU A 130 5.44 8.00 16.99
N ASP A 131 4.56 9.00 16.95
CA ASP A 131 4.24 9.84 18.10
C ASP A 131 2.79 9.63 18.57
N VAL A 132 1.82 10.07 17.76
CA VAL A 132 0.39 10.05 18.10
C VAL A 132 -0.43 9.38 17.01
N PRO A 133 -1.52 8.67 17.36
CA PRO A 133 -2.44 8.12 16.40
C PRO A 133 -3.03 9.19 15.46
N ASN A 134 -3.20 8.80 14.18
CA ASN A 134 -3.88 9.61 13.19
C ASN A 134 -5.00 8.79 12.55
N ASP A 135 -6.14 9.42 12.32
CA ASP A 135 -7.18 8.80 11.52
C ASP A 135 -6.84 8.93 10.03
N PHE A 136 -7.18 7.91 9.27
CA PHE A 136 -6.97 7.90 7.83
C PHE A 136 -8.14 7.28 7.07
N VAL A 137 -8.30 7.72 5.85
CA VAL A 137 -9.02 7.04 4.78
C VAL A 137 -8.03 6.82 3.66
N LYS A 138 -7.82 5.58 3.26
CA LYS A 138 -6.94 5.24 2.13
C LYS A 138 -7.53 4.19 1.22
N VAL A 139 -7.05 4.18 0.00
CA VAL A 139 -7.29 3.14 -0.99
C VAL A 139 -6.03 2.34 -1.17
N VAL A 140 -6.16 1.01 -1.17
CA VAL A 140 -5.08 0.08 -1.48
C VAL A 140 -5.41 -0.58 -2.81
N VAL A 141 -4.62 -0.29 -3.83
CA VAL A 141 -4.71 -0.91 -5.15
C VAL A 141 -3.69 -2.04 -5.22
N LYS A 142 -4.14 -3.22 -5.63
CA LYS A 142 -3.29 -4.38 -5.88
C LYS A 142 -3.25 -4.66 -7.37
N LEU A 143 -2.07 -4.44 -7.97
CA LEU A 143 -1.81 -4.75 -9.37
C LEU A 143 -0.95 -6.01 -9.47
N LYS A 144 -1.41 -6.95 -10.27
CA LYS A 144 -0.73 -8.23 -10.46
C LYS A 144 0.55 -8.04 -11.28
N VAL A 145 1.64 -8.63 -10.82
CA VAL A 145 2.96 -8.62 -11.47
C VAL A 145 3.41 -10.02 -11.86
#